data_3c2fa89faa905e1afee6fcb3277b0b15
#
_entry.id   3c2fa89faa905e1afee6fcb3277b0b15
#
_cell.length_a   1.000
_cell.length_b   1.000
_cell.length_c   1.000
_cell.angle_alpha   90.00
_cell.angle_beta   90.00
_cell.angle_gamma   90.00
#
_symmetry.space_group_name_H-M   'P 1'
#
loop_
_entity.id
_entity.type
_entity.pdbx_description
1 polymer ?
#
loop_
_entity_poly.entity_id
_entity_poly.type
_entity_poly.pdbx_seq_one_letter_code
_entity_poly.pdbx_strand_id
1 'polypeptide(L)'
;VLLFFSAGWCAPCEQFLQVLKDFYSEVNLSEKVVEIMYVSCDRDEQGFKETYAKMPWITVVYNNPLHESLKKKFEIIGVPVVLVCEAKTGFVISQKGRKDIFDHGVACLKFWTDDMPA
;
A
#
# COMPACT_ATOMS: atom_id res chain seq x y z
N VAL A 1 4.62 -7.86 0.12
CA VAL A 1 4.58 -6.50 0.69
C VAL A 1 3.83 -5.58 -0.26
N LEU A 2 2.93 -4.81 0.28
CA LEU A 2 2.20 -3.81 -0.48
C LEU A 2 2.76 -2.43 -0.13
N LEU A 3 3.12 -1.66 -1.15
CA LEU A 3 3.49 -0.25 -0.96
C LEU A 3 2.25 0.59 -1.22
N PHE A 4 1.76 1.27 -0.18
CA PHE A 4 0.53 2.05 -0.25
C PHE A 4 0.88 3.55 -0.29
N PHE A 5 0.74 4.14 -1.48
CA PHE A 5 0.97 5.57 -1.69
C PHE A 5 -0.36 6.30 -1.51
N SER A 6 -0.43 7.18 -0.54
CA SER A 6 -1.68 7.85 -0.18
C SER A 6 -1.40 9.18 0.53
N ALA A 7 -2.47 9.92 0.82
CA ALA A 7 -2.39 11.17 1.55
C ALA A 7 -3.75 11.50 2.19
N GLY A 8 -3.71 12.25 3.28
CA GLY A 8 -4.94 12.65 3.98
C GLY A 8 -5.79 13.69 3.26
N TRP A 9 -5.16 14.46 2.34
CA TRP A 9 -5.89 15.48 1.57
C TRP A 9 -6.67 14.89 0.37
N CYS A 10 -6.56 13.59 0.16
CA CYS A 10 -7.11 12.91 -1.01
C CYS A 10 -8.37 12.14 -0.62
N ALA A 11 -9.54 12.58 -1.09
CA ALA A 11 -10.81 11.92 -0.76
C ALA A 11 -10.89 10.47 -1.27
N PRO A 12 -10.48 10.14 -2.50
CA PRO A 12 -10.45 8.74 -2.94
C PRO A 12 -9.54 7.86 -2.08
N CYS A 13 -8.47 8.44 -1.54
CA CYS A 13 -7.56 7.72 -0.64
C CYS A 13 -8.27 7.32 0.65
N GLU A 14 -9.05 8.23 1.24
CA GLU A 14 -9.82 7.94 2.44
C GLU A 14 -10.85 6.85 2.22
N GLN A 15 -11.54 6.90 1.08
CA GLN A 15 -12.52 5.88 0.74
C GLN A 15 -11.88 4.51 0.58
N PHE A 16 -10.74 4.46 -0.09
CA PHE A 16 -10.03 3.21 -0.28
C PHE A 16 -9.39 2.69 1.01
N LEU A 17 -9.01 3.58 1.92
CA LEU A 17 -8.36 3.19 3.18
C LEU A 17 -9.18 2.16 3.96
N GLN A 18 -10.49 2.35 4.05
CA GLN A 18 -11.34 1.39 4.77
C GLN A 18 -11.34 0.03 4.09
N VAL A 19 -11.41 0.02 2.76
CA VAL A 19 -11.34 -1.22 1.98
C VAL A 19 -10.02 -1.94 2.23
N LEU A 20 -8.92 -1.20 2.25
CA LEU A 20 -7.59 -1.76 2.47
C LEU A 20 -7.43 -2.28 3.91
N LYS A 21 -7.97 -1.58 4.90
CA LYS A 21 -7.93 -2.01 6.29
C LYS A 21 -8.70 -3.32 6.49
N ASP A 22 -9.88 -3.42 5.88
CA ASP A 22 -10.69 -4.65 5.95
C ASP A 22 -9.95 -5.82 5.29
N PHE A 23 -9.34 -5.57 4.13
CA PHE A 23 -8.51 -6.56 3.44
C PHE A 23 -7.34 -7.03 4.31
N TYR A 24 -6.62 -6.08 4.92
CA TYR A 24 -5.46 -6.37 5.76
C TYR A 24 -5.85 -7.25 6.95
N SER A 25 -6.95 -6.93 7.62
CA SER A 25 -7.45 -7.72 8.75
C SER A 25 -7.84 -9.12 8.32
N GLU A 26 -8.51 -9.24 7.19
CA GLU A 26 -9.04 -10.51 6.70
C GLU A 26 -7.95 -11.46 6.24
N VAL A 27 -6.97 -10.98 5.45
CA VAL A 27 -5.89 -11.83 4.94
C VAL A 27 -4.92 -12.27 6.04
N ASN A 28 -4.82 -11.50 7.12
CA ASN A 28 -3.90 -11.79 8.22
C ASN A 28 -4.58 -12.41 9.43
N LEU A 29 -5.81 -12.89 9.27
CA LEU A 29 -6.63 -13.37 10.39
C LEU A 29 -6.00 -14.54 11.14
N SER A 30 -5.46 -15.52 10.43
CA SER A 30 -4.85 -16.71 11.02
C SER A 30 -3.35 -16.56 11.23
N GLU A 31 -2.67 -15.96 10.28
CA GLU A 31 -1.24 -15.68 10.32
C GLU A 31 -0.92 -14.50 9.43
N LYS A 32 0.25 -13.88 9.62
CA LYS A 32 0.65 -12.73 8.83
C LYS A 32 1.05 -13.16 7.42
N VAL A 33 0.19 -12.89 6.46
CA VAL A 33 0.41 -13.22 5.05
C VAL A 33 0.89 -12.00 4.27
N VAL A 34 0.33 -10.82 4.59
CA VAL A 34 0.58 -9.58 3.86
C VAL A 34 1.03 -8.50 4.83
N GLU A 35 2.12 -7.80 4.49
CA GLU A 35 2.53 -6.57 5.16
C GLU A 35 2.27 -5.40 4.22
N ILE A 36 1.80 -4.30 4.79
CA ILE A 36 1.59 -3.05 4.06
C ILE A 36 2.51 -2.00 4.62
N MET A 37 3.14 -1.22 3.75
CA MET A 37 3.97 -0.09 4.15
C MET A 37 3.40 1.19 3.54
N TYR A 38 3.08 2.15 4.40
CA TYR A 38 2.58 3.45 3.96
C TYR A 38 3.72 4.29 3.41
N VAL A 39 3.53 4.85 2.21
CA VAL A 39 4.44 5.83 1.63
C VAL A 39 3.66 7.13 1.47
N SER A 40 3.92 8.07 2.35
CA SER A 40 3.13 9.30 2.46
C SER A 40 3.35 10.24 1.28
N CYS A 41 2.24 10.76 0.75
CA CYS A 41 2.21 11.90 -0.15
C CYS A 41 1.61 13.12 0.55
N ASP A 42 1.55 13.11 1.87
CA ASP A 42 1.11 14.24 2.68
C ASP A 42 2.07 15.42 2.49
N ARG A 43 1.52 16.63 2.61
CA ARG A 43 2.28 17.86 2.30
C ARG A 43 3.15 18.36 3.44
N ASP A 44 2.86 17.90 4.67
CA ASP A 44 3.63 18.28 5.85
C ASP A 44 3.59 17.15 6.89
N GLU A 45 4.41 17.31 7.94
CA GLU A 45 4.54 16.30 8.99
C GLU A 45 3.25 16.11 9.79
N GLN A 46 2.52 17.19 10.03
CA GLN A 46 1.26 17.12 10.77
C GLN A 46 0.23 16.30 10.00
N GLY A 47 0.10 16.55 8.70
CA GLY A 47 -0.78 15.78 7.82
C GLY A 47 -0.40 14.31 7.79
N PHE A 48 0.90 14.01 7.75
CA PHE A 48 1.41 12.64 7.81
C PHE A 48 0.98 11.96 9.11
N LYS A 49 1.18 12.61 10.25
CA LYS A 49 0.83 12.03 11.55
C LYS A 49 -0.65 11.74 11.68
N GLU A 50 -1.49 12.67 11.22
CA GLU A 50 -2.94 12.50 11.26
C GLU A 50 -3.40 11.35 10.36
N THR A 51 -2.82 11.24 9.18
CA THR A 51 -3.16 10.20 8.22
C THR A 51 -2.71 8.83 8.72
N TYR A 52 -1.44 8.74 9.15
CA TYR A 52 -0.89 7.46 9.59
C TYR A 52 -1.56 6.95 10.88
N ALA A 53 -2.06 7.83 11.73
CA ALA A 53 -2.77 7.43 12.94
C ALA A 53 -3.98 6.53 12.68
N LYS A 54 -4.52 6.56 11.47
CA LYS A 54 -5.65 5.73 11.05
C LYS A 54 -5.26 4.37 10.51
N MET A 55 -3.96 4.08 10.41
CA MET A 55 -3.43 2.89 9.74
C MET A 55 -2.83 1.89 10.73
N PRO A 56 -3.10 0.58 10.57
CA PRO A 56 -2.57 -0.44 11.48
C PRO A 56 -1.23 -1.06 11.03
N TRP A 57 -0.64 -0.59 9.96
CA TRP A 57 0.59 -1.17 9.37
C TRP A 57 1.78 -0.23 9.50
N ILE A 58 2.94 -0.67 9.02
CA ILE A 58 4.18 0.10 9.10
C ILE A 58 4.18 1.27 8.10
N THR A 59 5.10 2.20 8.29
CA THR A 59 5.25 3.36 7.42
C THR A 59 6.72 3.69 7.19
N VAL A 60 7.01 4.35 6.07
CA VAL A 60 8.27 5.04 5.86
C VAL A 60 8.21 6.33 6.68
N VAL A 61 9.25 6.60 7.47
CA VAL A 61 9.31 7.79 8.33
C VAL A 61 9.22 9.06 7.48
N TYR A 62 8.46 10.04 7.96
CA TYR A 62 8.30 11.31 7.25
C TYR A 62 9.67 11.98 7.05
N ASN A 63 9.85 12.62 5.91
CA ASN A 63 11.13 13.25 5.49
C ASN A 63 12.26 12.27 5.19
N ASN A 64 12.01 10.96 5.20
CA ASN A 64 13.03 10.02 4.77
C ASN A 64 13.18 10.11 3.25
N PRO A 65 14.43 10.18 2.73
CA PRO A 65 14.66 10.24 1.28
C PRO A 65 14.03 9.10 0.49
N LEU A 66 13.70 8.00 1.15
CA LEU A 66 13.04 6.85 0.53
C LEU A 66 11.69 7.21 -0.10
N HIS A 67 10.96 8.18 0.46
CA HIS A 67 9.70 8.64 -0.12
C HIS A 67 9.87 9.09 -1.56
N GLU A 68 10.81 9.99 -1.79
CA GLU A 68 11.05 10.52 -3.13
C GLU A 68 11.66 9.47 -4.04
N SER A 69 12.54 8.63 -3.50
CA SER A 69 13.16 7.53 -4.27
C SER A 69 12.11 6.55 -4.78
N LEU A 70 11.17 6.16 -3.92
CA LEU A 70 10.11 5.21 -4.31
C LEU A 70 9.13 5.84 -5.30
N LYS A 71 8.72 7.09 -5.07
CA LYS A 71 7.81 7.78 -5.98
C LYS A 71 8.42 7.92 -7.38
N LYS A 72 9.71 8.26 -7.44
CA LYS A 72 10.42 8.41 -8.70
C LYS A 72 10.62 7.08 -9.39
N LYS A 73 11.06 6.06 -8.65
CA LYS A 73 11.32 4.72 -9.20
C LYS A 73 10.08 4.13 -9.86
N PHE A 74 8.92 4.27 -9.24
CA PHE A 74 7.67 3.69 -9.73
C PHE A 74 6.80 4.68 -10.47
N GLU A 75 7.30 5.88 -10.72
CA GLU A 75 6.61 6.93 -11.49
C GLU A 75 5.22 7.24 -10.93
N ILE A 76 5.15 7.43 -9.60
CA ILE A 76 3.87 7.72 -8.93
C ILE A 76 3.51 9.17 -9.18
N ILE A 77 2.44 9.38 -9.96
CA ILE A 77 1.94 10.72 -10.32
C ILE A 77 0.59 11.04 -9.69
N GLY A 78 -0.06 10.07 -9.09
CA GLY A 78 -1.34 10.27 -8.42
C GLY A 78 -1.55 9.25 -7.34
N VAL A 79 -2.51 9.49 -6.46
CA VAL A 79 -2.83 8.60 -5.33
C VAL A 79 -4.34 8.39 -5.28
N PRO A 80 -4.82 7.29 -4.69
CA PRO A 80 -4.07 6.21 -4.05
C PRO A 80 -3.49 5.22 -5.06
N VAL A 81 -2.33 4.65 -4.72
CA VAL A 81 -1.69 3.60 -5.51
C VAL A 81 -1.25 2.49 -4.57
N VAL A 82 -1.47 1.25 -4.94
CA VAL A 82 -0.95 0.08 -4.22
C VAL A 82 -0.11 -0.74 -5.19
N LEU A 83 1.17 -0.86 -4.87
CA LEU A 83 2.08 -1.75 -5.60
C LEU A 83 2.26 -3.02 -4.80
N VAL A 84 2.09 -4.16 -5.45
CA VAL A 84 2.30 -5.47 -4.84
C VAL A 84 3.69 -5.95 -5.19
N CYS A 85 4.52 -6.19 -4.17
CA CYS A 85 5.92 -6.55 -4.37
C CYS A 85 6.25 -7.84 -3.62
N GLU A 86 7.17 -8.63 -4.19
CA GLU A 86 7.74 -9.76 -3.48
C GLU A 86 8.71 -9.25 -2.41
N ALA A 87 8.54 -9.75 -1.17
CA ALA A 87 9.29 -9.25 -0.02
C ALA A 87 10.80 -9.45 -0.13
N LYS A 88 11.24 -10.56 -0.73
CA LYS A 88 12.66 -10.90 -0.79
C LYS A 88 13.42 -10.14 -1.86
N THR A 89 12.81 -9.96 -3.03
CA THR A 89 13.51 -9.44 -4.21
C THR A 89 13.09 -8.03 -4.59
N GLY A 90 11.95 -7.57 -4.09
CA GLY A 90 11.36 -6.30 -4.51
C GLY A 90 10.71 -6.36 -5.89
N PHE A 91 10.62 -7.56 -6.49
CA PHE A 91 9.94 -7.74 -7.77
C PHE A 91 8.50 -7.25 -7.69
N VAL A 92 8.09 -6.41 -8.63
CA VAL A 92 6.72 -5.89 -8.67
C VAL A 92 5.81 -6.93 -9.32
N ILE A 93 4.92 -7.50 -8.51
CA ILE A 93 3.97 -8.52 -8.97
C ILE A 93 2.79 -7.86 -9.66
N SER A 94 2.28 -6.76 -9.09
CA SER A 94 1.15 -6.03 -9.65
C SER A 94 1.28 -4.55 -9.36
N GLN A 95 1.02 -3.74 -10.38
CA GLN A 95 0.90 -2.28 -10.23
C GLN A 95 -0.56 -1.87 -10.03
N LYS A 96 -1.47 -2.82 -9.99
CA LYS A 96 -2.91 -2.60 -9.89
C LYS A 96 -3.47 -3.16 -8.59
N GLY A 97 -2.68 -3.13 -7.52
CA GLY A 97 -3.09 -3.68 -6.24
C GLY A 97 -4.41 -3.10 -5.72
N ARG A 98 -4.61 -1.79 -5.90
CA ARG A 98 -5.86 -1.13 -5.53
C ARG A 98 -7.07 -1.74 -6.23
N LYS A 99 -6.98 -1.90 -7.55
CA LYS A 99 -8.05 -2.48 -8.35
C LYS A 99 -8.26 -3.95 -8.01
N ASP A 100 -7.17 -4.69 -7.86
CA ASP A 100 -7.24 -6.11 -7.51
C ASP A 100 -7.99 -6.33 -6.20
N ILE A 101 -7.68 -5.55 -5.19
CA ILE A 101 -8.31 -5.63 -3.87
C ILE A 101 -9.78 -5.20 -3.95
N PHE A 102 -10.06 -4.11 -4.65
CA PHE A 102 -11.41 -3.58 -4.76
C PHE A 102 -12.34 -4.56 -5.50
N ASP A 103 -11.85 -5.15 -6.59
CA ASP A 103 -12.66 -6.03 -7.44
C ASP A 103 -12.78 -7.45 -6.89
N HIS A 104 -11.75 -7.95 -6.22
CA HIS A 104 -11.66 -9.37 -5.84
C HIS A 104 -11.48 -9.64 -4.35
N GLY A 105 -11.22 -8.61 -3.54
CA GLY A 105 -10.98 -8.81 -2.12
C GLY A 105 -9.84 -9.79 -1.88
N VAL A 106 -10.00 -10.69 -0.91
CA VAL A 106 -8.94 -11.65 -0.56
C VAL A 106 -8.60 -12.63 -1.67
N ALA A 107 -9.49 -12.81 -2.65
CA ALA A 107 -9.23 -13.71 -3.77
C ALA A 107 -8.04 -13.23 -4.63
N CYS A 108 -7.69 -11.94 -4.57
CA CYS A 108 -6.55 -11.43 -5.32
C CYS A 108 -5.21 -12.04 -4.89
N LEU A 109 -5.12 -12.58 -3.67
CA LEU A 109 -3.90 -13.26 -3.20
C LEU A 109 -3.50 -14.39 -4.14
N LYS A 110 -4.47 -15.10 -4.67
CA LYS A 110 -4.20 -16.18 -5.61
C LYS A 110 -3.54 -15.66 -6.89
N PHE A 111 -4.03 -14.54 -7.40
CA PHE A 111 -3.45 -13.92 -8.60
C PHE A 111 -2.01 -13.50 -8.36
N TRP A 112 -1.75 -12.88 -7.21
CA TRP A 112 -0.41 -12.41 -6.86
C TRP A 112 0.56 -13.56 -6.67
N THR A 113 0.10 -14.65 -6.06
CA THR A 113 0.93 -15.84 -5.84
C THR A 113 1.26 -16.53 -7.17
N ASP A 114 0.28 -16.65 -8.06
CA ASP A 114 0.47 -17.28 -9.37
C ASP A 114 1.44 -16.50 -10.26
N ASP A 115 1.52 -15.16 -10.07
CA ASP A 115 2.39 -14.29 -10.85
C ASP A 115 3.80 -14.19 -10.28
N MET A 116 4.07 -14.79 -9.12
CA MET A 116 5.41 -14.76 -8.52
C MET A 116 6.40 -15.61 -9.31
N PRO A 117 7.66 -15.13 -9.45
CA PRO A 117 8.69 -15.96 -10.09
C PRO A 117 8.95 -17.23 -9.29
N ALA A 118 9.24 -18.27 -10.02
CA ALA A 118 9.55 -19.59 -9.43
C ALA A 118 10.82 -19.55 -8.59
#